data_8734022b166488753d859b016b2ef239
#
_entry.id   8734022b166488753d859b016b2ef239
#
_cell.length_a   1.000
_cell.length_b   1.000
_cell.length_c   1.000
_cell.angle_alpha   90.00
_cell.angle_beta   90.00
_cell.angle_gamma   90.00
#
_symmetry.space_group_name_H-M   'P 1'
#
loop_
_entity.id
_entity.type
_entity.pdbx_description
1 polymer ?
#
loop_
_entity_poly.entity_id
_entity_poly.type
_entity_poly.pdbx_seq_one_letter_code
_entity_poly.pdbx_strand_id
1 'polypeptide(L)'
;VLTELRPFTTVTLRVGLAALALWIFVGLTGRAIPGGRSVWLAFLGMGILNNAIPFSLITWGQTEIASGLASILNATTPLFTVIIAGLLLSDERANPSKLFGVLFGFAGCILIIGPTALHELGVGALAQLAVLAAALSYAFAGVYGRRFQSMGIDPVVTAAGQTTASTLILVPITFLFEDPLAQAWPSVETWAAIAALAVLSTAIAYVLYFRILASAGATNLLLVTFLIPVSAIFLGS
;
A
#
# COMPACT_ATOMS: atom_id res chain seq x y z
N VAL A 1 9.51 -14.67 3.80
CA VAL A 1 8.19 -15.01 3.23
C VAL A 1 8.33 -15.35 1.75
N LEU A 2 8.91 -14.47 0.93
CA LEU A 2 9.07 -14.68 -0.53
C LEU A 2 10.04 -15.82 -0.91
N THR A 3 10.73 -16.42 0.04
CA THR A 3 11.54 -17.62 -0.17
C THR A 3 10.71 -18.90 -0.21
N GLU A 4 9.53 -18.89 0.42
CA GLU A 4 8.67 -20.07 0.54
C GLU A 4 7.35 -19.90 -0.23
N LEU A 5 6.88 -18.67 -0.38
CA LEU A 5 5.63 -18.34 -1.04
C LEU A 5 5.85 -17.44 -2.25
N ARG A 6 5.07 -17.66 -3.28
CA ARG A 6 5.07 -16.81 -4.47
C ARG A 6 4.44 -15.44 -4.20
N PRO A 7 4.77 -14.40 -5.00
CA PRO A 7 4.34 -13.02 -4.78
C PRO A 7 2.83 -12.83 -4.61
N PHE A 8 2.02 -13.32 -5.55
CA PHE A 8 0.57 -13.13 -5.48
C PHE A 8 -0.07 -13.88 -4.32
N THR A 9 0.44 -15.10 -4.02
CA THR A 9 -0.01 -15.87 -2.84
C THR A 9 0.26 -15.09 -1.56
N THR A 10 1.48 -14.53 -1.42
CA THR A 10 1.86 -13.71 -0.26
C THR A 10 0.94 -12.50 -0.10
N VAL A 11 0.71 -11.74 -1.18
CA VAL A 11 -0.16 -10.55 -1.15
C VAL A 11 -1.60 -10.92 -0.82
N THR A 12 -2.13 -11.99 -1.41
CA THR A 12 -3.50 -12.44 -1.18
C THR A 12 -3.72 -12.89 0.26
N LEU A 13 -2.81 -13.67 0.83
CA LEU A 13 -2.86 -14.08 2.24
C LEU A 13 -2.78 -12.86 3.16
N ARG A 14 -1.87 -11.92 2.89
CA ARG A 14 -1.70 -10.70 3.67
C ARG A 14 -2.99 -9.87 3.74
N VAL A 15 -3.62 -9.58 2.60
CA VAL A 15 -4.83 -8.74 2.59
C VAL A 15 -6.06 -9.51 3.07
N GLY A 16 -6.15 -10.82 2.81
CA GLY A 16 -7.24 -11.68 3.27
C GLY A 16 -7.26 -11.82 4.80
N LEU A 17 -6.12 -12.10 5.41
CA LEU A 17 -6.00 -12.17 6.87
C LEU A 17 -6.22 -10.79 7.51
N ALA A 18 -5.78 -9.71 6.87
CA ALA A 18 -6.07 -8.36 7.35
C ALA A 18 -7.58 -8.05 7.29
N ALA A 19 -8.27 -8.43 6.22
CA ALA A 19 -9.71 -8.29 6.11
C ALA A 19 -10.43 -9.05 7.23
N LEU A 20 -10.05 -10.31 7.47
CA LEU A 20 -10.60 -11.12 8.55
C LEU A 20 -10.41 -10.45 9.92
N ALA A 21 -9.20 -10.01 10.25
CA ALA A 21 -8.90 -9.34 11.51
C ALA A 21 -9.71 -8.05 11.68
N LEU A 22 -9.85 -7.25 10.61
CA LEU A 22 -10.63 -6.01 10.63
C LEU A 22 -12.12 -6.28 10.81
N TRP A 23 -12.70 -7.29 10.14
CA TRP A 23 -14.10 -7.65 10.31
C TRP A 23 -14.41 -8.21 11.71
N ILE A 24 -13.50 -8.98 12.29
CA ILE A 24 -13.61 -9.40 13.70
C ILE A 24 -13.66 -8.16 14.59
N PHE A 25 -12.75 -7.20 14.38
CA PHE A 25 -12.72 -5.96 15.17
C PHE A 25 -13.98 -5.10 14.96
N VAL A 26 -14.51 -4.98 13.73
CA VAL A 26 -15.76 -4.28 13.42
C VAL A 26 -16.92 -4.92 14.18
N GLY A 27 -17.03 -6.27 14.16
CA GLY A 27 -18.06 -7.01 14.87
C GLY A 27 -17.97 -6.84 16.39
N LEU A 28 -16.77 -6.94 16.96
CA LEU A 28 -16.57 -6.78 18.41
C LEU A 28 -16.84 -5.35 18.91
N THR A 29 -16.64 -4.35 18.06
CA THR A 29 -16.85 -2.93 18.40
C THR A 29 -18.24 -2.40 18.01
N GLY A 30 -19.10 -3.23 17.42
CA GLY A 30 -20.47 -2.87 17.05
C GLY A 30 -20.55 -1.73 16.02
N ARG A 31 -19.55 -1.57 15.15
CA ARG A 31 -19.52 -0.50 14.15
C ARG A 31 -20.57 -0.74 13.06
N ALA A 32 -21.22 0.34 12.64
CA ALA A 32 -22.20 0.27 11.56
C ALA A 32 -21.53 -0.09 10.23
N ILE A 33 -22.06 -1.12 9.58
CA ILE A 33 -21.59 -1.54 8.24
C ILE A 33 -22.52 -0.87 7.23
N PRO A 34 -22.01 0.08 6.42
CA PRO A 34 -22.85 0.76 5.45
C PRO A 34 -23.25 -0.20 4.33
N GLY A 35 -24.53 -0.24 4.03
CA GLY A 35 -25.07 -1.01 2.92
C GLY A 35 -25.09 -0.20 1.62
N GLY A 36 -25.27 -0.91 0.50
CA GLY A 36 -25.51 -0.30 -0.80
C GLY A 36 -24.39 -0.51 -1.81
N ARG A 37 -24.79 -0.63 -3.08
CA ARG A 37 -23.90 -0.88 -4.21
C ARG A 37 -22.82 0.19 -4.36
N SER A 38 -23.16 1.45 -4.12
CA SER A 38 -22.25 2.59 -4.24
C SER A 38 -21.07 2.48 -3.28
N VAL A 39 -21.31 2.05 -2.04
CA VAL A 39 -20.27 1.88 -1.01
C VAL A 39 -19.31 0.74 -1.40
N TRP A 40 -19.86 -0.40 -1.82
CA TRP A 40 -19.02 -1.54 -2.23
C TRP A 40 -18.24 -1.28 -3.50
N LEU A 41 -18.76 -0.51 -4.46
CA LEU A 41 -18.01 -0.03 -5.62
C LEU A 41 -16.89 0.94 -5.19
N ALA A 42 -17.13 1.77 -4.18
CA ALA A 42 -16.06 2.61 -3.64
C ALA A 42 -14.96 1.79 -2.95
N PHE A 43 -15.31 0.76 -2.17
CA PHE A 43 -14.32 -0.18 -1.60
C PHE A 43 -13.57 -0.93 -2.69
N LEU A 44 -14.25 -1.34 -3.77
CA LEU A 44 -13.60 -2.00 -4.92
C LEU A 44 -12.57 -1.09 -5.57
N GLY A 45 -12.92 0.15 -5.89
CA GLY A 45 -11.98 1.14 -6.45
C GLY A 45 -10.79 1.40 -5.50
N MET A 46 -11.05 1.52 -4.20
CA MET A 46 -9.98 1.71 -3.22
C MET A 46 -9.11 0.45 -3.10
N GLY A 47 -9.69 -0.73 -3.10
CA GLY A 47 -8.97 -2.01 -3.06
C GLY A 47 -8.06 -2.20 -4.27
N ILE A 48 -8.49 -1.78 -5.44
CA ILE A 48 -7.67 -1.79 -6.67
C ILE A 48 -6.49 -0.83 -6.52
N LEU A 49 -6.78 0.43 -6.22
CA LEU A 49 -5.77 1.51 -6.24
C LEU A 49 -4.76 1.42 -5.08
N ASN A 50 -5.20 0.97 -3.91
CA ASN A 50 -4.40 1.00 -2.69
C ASN A 50 -3.78 -0.36 -2.31
N ASN A 51 -4.25 -1.45 -2.91
CA ASN A 51 -3.75 -2.79 -2.58
C ASN A 51 -3.43 -3.61 -3.84
N ALA A 52 -4.43 -3.95 -4.65
CA ALA A 52 -4.26 -4.94 -5.72
C ALA A 52 -3.16 -4.52 -6.70
N ILE A 53 -3.22 -3.30 -7.23
CA ILE A 53 -2.20 -2.78 -8.15
C ILE A 53 -0.86 -2.61 -7.43
N PRO A 54 -0.72 -1.78 -6.36
CA PRO A 54 0.60 -1.47 -5.84
C PRO A 54 1.26 -2.66 -5.17
N PHE A 55 0.55 -3.50 -4.42
CA PHE A 55 1.16 -4.66 -3.78
C PHE A 55 1.67 -5.67 -4.81
N SER A 56 0.89 -5.95 -5.85
CA SER A 56 1.30 -6.86 -6.92
C SER A 56 2.54 -6.33 -7.66
N LEU A 57 2.52 -5.05 -8.03
CA LEU A 57 3.61 -4.43 -8.78
C LEU A 57 4.90 -4.31 -7.95
N ILE A 58 4.80 -3.94 -6.66
CA ILE A 58 5.96 -3.86 -5.77
C ILE A 58 6.52 -5.26 -5.51
N THR A 59 5.66 -6.22 -5.16
CA THR A 59 6.10 -7.58 -4.84
C THR A 59 6.73 -8.25 -6.06
N TRP A 60 6.15 -8.08 -7.24
CA TRP A 60 6.75 -8.56 -8.48
C TRP A 60 8.05 -7.80 -8.79
N GLY A 61 8.07 -6.47 -8.67
CA GLY A 61 9.28 -5.69 -8.89
C GLY A 61 10.45 -6.13 -7.99
N GLN A 62 10.17 -6.47 -6.74
CA GLN A 62 11.19 -6.97 -5.78
C GLN A 62 11.72 -8.38 -6.09
N THR A 63 11.18 -9.10 -7.06
CA THR A 63 11.80 -10.32 -7.57
C THR A 63 12.93 -10.02 -8.57
N GLU A 64 12.95 -8.81 -9.15
CA GLU A 64 13.86 -8.41 -10.23
C GLU A 64 14.87 -7.33 -9.80
N ILE A 65 14.54 -6.50 -8.79
CA ILE A 65 15.39 -5.42 -8.30
C ILE A 65 15.57 -5.49 -6.78
N ALA A 66 16.70 -4.95 -6.31
CA ALA A 66 16.98 -4.90 -4.88
C ALA A 66 15.93 -4.10 -4.10
N SER A 67 15.62 -4.54 -2.88
CA SER A 67 14.64 -3.90 -2.01
C SER A 67 14.97 -2.43 -1.70
N GLY A 68 16.26 -2.08 -1.63
CA GLY A 68 16.72 -0.71 -1.47
C GLY A 68 16.28 0.21 -2.61
N LEU A 69 16.50 -0.21 -3.87
CA LEU A 69 16.06 0.54 -5.05
C LEU A 69 14.53 0.61 -5.11
N ALA A 70 13.83 -0.50 -4.85
CA ALA A 70 12.37 -0.51 -4.79
C ALA A 70 11.83 0.49 -3.74
N SER A 71 12.50 0.60 -2.58
CA SER A 71 12.13 1.56 -1.54
C SER A 71 12.34 3.02 -1.97
N ILE A 72 13.44 3.33 -2.67
CA ILE A 72 13.67 4.67 -3.25
C ILE A 72 12.57 5.00 -4.28
N LEU A 73 12.28 4.08 -5.18
CA LEU A 73 11.25 4.29 -6.20
C LEU A 73 9.86 4.46 -5.57
N ASN A 74 9.54 3.67 -4.54
CA ASN A 74 8.27 3.85 -3.82
C ASN A 74 8.21 5.17 -3.03
N ALA A 75 9.35 5.71 -2.59
CA ALA A 75 9.43 7.02 -1.94
C ALA A 75 9.13 8.19 -2.88
N THR A 76 8.93 7.95 -4.18
CA THR A 76 8.36 8.96 -5.11
C THR A 76 6.86 9.18 -4.92
N THR A 77 6.17 8.35 -4.15
CA THR A 77 4.72 8.48 -3.89
C THR A 77 4.30 9.88 -3.45
N PRO A 78 4.97 10.58 -2.52
CA PRO A 78 4.59 11.94 -2.15
C PRO A 78 4.76 12.95 -3.29
N LEU A 79 5.73 12.75 -4.21
CA LEU A 79 5.89 13.61 -5.39
C LEU A 79 4.66 13.50 -6.30
N PHE A 80 4.26 12.27 -6.64
CA PHE A 80 3.03 12.04 -7.39
C PHE A 80 1.80 12.57 -6.66
N THR A 81 1.75 12.42 -5.33
CA THR A 81 0.61 12.88 -4.53
C THR A 81 0.45 14.39 -4.56
N VAL A 82 1.54 15.16 -4.41
CA VAL A 82 1.48 16.63 -4.48
C VAL A 82 0.94 17.08 -5.84
N ILE A 83 1.35 16.41 -6.93
CA ILE A 83 0.89 16.73 -8.28
C ILE A 83 -0.60 16.36 -8.42
N ILE A 84 -0.97 15.11 -8.12
CA ILE A 84 -2.33 14.60 -8.35
C ILE A 84 -3.34 15.27 -7.40
N ALA A 85 -3.02 15.40 -6.12
CA ALA A 85 -3.87 16.11 -5.17
C ALA A 85 -4.01 17.59 -5.54
N GLY A 86 -2.90 18.22 -5.95
CA GLY A 86 -2.91 19.60 -6.41
C GLY A 86 -3.77 19.86 -7.65
N LEU A 87 -3.90 18.87 -8.54
CA LEU A 87 -4.74 18.95 -9.74
C LEU A 87 -6.21 18.62 -9.47
N LEU A 88 -6.48 17.65 -8.56
CA LEU A 88 -7.81 17.07 -8.36
C LEU A 88 -8.53 17.60 -7.13
N LEU A 89 -7.82 18.18 -6.16
CA LEU A 89 -8.37 18.65 -4.89
C LEU A 89 -8.16 20.16 -4.75
N SER A 90 -9.24 20.89 -4.57
CA SER A 90 -9.19 22.36 -4.44
C SER A 90 -8.53 22.84 -3.14
N ASP A 91 -8.56 22.02 -2.09
CA ASP A 91 -8.03 22.29 -0.75
C ASP A 91 -6.59 21.79 -0.55
N GLU A 92 -6.07 20.98 -1.47
CA GLU A 92 -4.69 20.46 -1.42
C GLU A 92 -3.80 20.99 -2.57
N ARG A 93 -4.03 22.20 -3.02
CA ARG A 93 -3.24 22.78 -4.12
C ARG A 93 -1.74 22.67 -3.87
N ALA A 94 -1.02 22.30 -4.92
CA ALA A 94 0.42 22.29 -4.91
C ALA A 94 0.94 23.74 -4.73
N ASN A 95 1.91 23.90 -3.86
CA ASN A 95 2.63 25.15 -3.68
C ASN A 95 4.15 24.88 -3.62
N PRO A 96 5.00 25.90 -3.86
CA PRO A 96 6.46 25.69 -3.85
C PRO A 96 6.99 25.06 -2.57
N SER A 97 6.47 25.46 -1.39
CA SER A 97 6.92 24.90 -0.10
C SER A 97 6.64 23.41 0.02
N LYS A 98 5.46 22.95 -0.41
CA LYS A 98 5.14 21.50 -0.43
C LYS A 98 6.08 20.75 -1.37
N LEU A 99 6.31 21.28 -2.56
CA LEU A 99 7.20 20.65 -3.55
C LEU A 99 8.64 20.59 -3.03
N PHE A 100 9.16 21.67 -2.46
CA PHE A 100 10.48 21.67 -1.85
C PHE A 100 10.58 20.65 -0.71
N GLY A 101 9.61 20.61 0.21
CA GLY A 101 9.60 19.66 1.32
C GLY A 101 9.62 18.21 0.84
N VAL A 102 8.83 17.89 -0.19
CA VAL A 102 8.80 16.52 -0.76
C VAL A 102 10.09 16.18 -1.48
N LEU A 103 10.70 17.12 -2.24
CA LEU A 103 12.00 16.90 -2.87
C LEU A 103 13.12 16.70 -1.84
N PHE A 104 13.13 17.45 -0.75
CA PHE A 104 14.08 17.24 0.35
C PHE A 104 13.88 15.88 1.03
N GLY A 105 12.63 15.48 1.30
CA GLY A 105 12.34 14.16 1.85
C GLY A 105 12.80 13.04 0.93
N PHE A 106 12.57 13.17 -0.38
CA PHE A 106 13.01 12.20 -1.36
C PHE A 106 14.56 12.11 -1.43
N ALA A 107 15.25 13.25 -1.44
CA ALA A 107 16.70 13.28 -1.38
C ALA A 107 17.22 12.60 -0.09
N GLY A 108 16.56 12.83 1.05
CA GLY A 108 16.82 12.14 2.32
C GLY A 108 16.70 10.61 2.20
N CYS A 109 15.68 10.11 1.53
CA CYS A 109 15.53 8.66 1.29
C CYS A 109 16.71 8.09 0.49
N ILE A 110 17.15 8.78 -0.56
CA ILE A 110 18.32 8.37 -1.36
C ILE A 110 19.58 8.32 -0.49
N LEU A 111 19.79 9.33 0.35
CA LEU A 111 20.95 9.38 1.23
C LEU A 111 20.94 8.25 2.29
N ILE A 112 19.77 7.92 2.85
CA ILE A 112 19.61 6.87 3.87
C ILE A 112 19.87 5.48 3.27
N ILE A 113 19.31 5.18 2.10
CA ILE A 113 19.49 3.88 1.43
C ILE A 113 20.91 3.75 0.86
N GLY A 114 21.50 4.85 0.49
CA GLY A 114 22.79 4.96 -0.15
C GLY A 114 22.70 5.22 -1.66
N PRO A 115 23.48 6.17 -2.17
CA PRO A 115 23.45 6.52 -3.59
C PRO A 115 23.91 5.38 -4.51
N THR A 116 24.59 4.37 -3.97
CA THR A 116 24.99 3.17 -4.71
C THR A 116 23.81 2.37 -5.27
N ALA A 117 22.65 2.39 -4.61
CA ALA A 117 21.43 1.78 -5.12
C ALA A 117 20.97 2.39 -6.45
N LEU A 118 21.36 3.63 -6.74
CA LEU A 118 21.03 4.28 -8.01
C LEU A 118 21.88 3.76 -9.20
N HIS A 119 22.98 3.04 -8.95
CA HIS A 119 23.76 2.40 -10.01
C HIS A 119 22.98 1.29 -10.73
N GLU A 120 21.95 0.75 -10.08
CA GLU A 120 21.06 -0.24 -10.68
C GLU A 120 19.95 0.39 -11.54
N LEU A 121 19.87 1.73 -11.64
CA LEU A 121 18.88 2.39 -12.50
C LEU A 121 19.08 1.97 -13.96
N GLY A 122 17.98 1.54 -14.59
CA GLY A 122 17.95 1.02 -15.95
C GLY A 122 18.18 -0.49 -16.04
N VAL A 123 18.82 -1.13 -15.06
CA VAL A 123 18.88 -2.59 -14.98
C VAL A 123 17.53 -3.08 -14.43
N GLY A 124 16.81 -3.92 -15.18
CA GLY A 124 15.44 -4.29 -14.80
C GLY A 124 14.44 -3.12 -14.94
N ALA A 125 14.55 -2.31 -15.99
CA ALA A 125 13.73 -1.11 -16.20
C ALA A 125 12.23 -1.35 -16.06
N LEU A 126 11.72 -2.52 -16.50
CA LEU A 126 10.31 -2.86 -16.38
C LEU A 126 9.88 -2.98 -14.91
N ALA A 127 10.70 -3.60 -14.06
CA ALA A 127 10.44 -3.72 -12.64
C ALA A 127 10.47 -2.35 -11.93
N GLN A 128 11.38 -1.48 -12.33
CA GLN A 128 11.43 -0.10 -11.82
C GLN A 128 10.19 0.69 -12.22
N LEU A 129 9.74 0.59 -13.47
CA LEU A 129 8.49 1.20 -13.94
C LEU A 129 7.28 0.64 -13.20
N ALA A 130 7.27 -0.65 -12.87
CA ALA A 130 6.19 -1.25 -12.08
C ALA A 130 6.13 -0.62 -10.67
N VAL A 131 7.26 -0.44 -9.99
CA VAL A 131 7.27 0.21 -8.67
C VAL A 131 6.87 1.68 -8.76
N LEU A 132 7.28 2.40 -9.81
CA LEU A 132 6.81 3.78 -10.03
C LEU A 132 5.30 3.84 -10.33
N ALA A 133 4.78 2.88 -11.09
CA ALA A 133 3.33 2.76 -11.32
C ALA A 133 2.57 2.43 -10.03
N ALA A 134 3.15 1.64 -9.13
CA ALA A 134 2.62 1.41 -7.80
C ALA A 134 2.56 2.70 -6.96
N ALA A 135 3.65 3.49 -6.96
CA ALA A 135 3.71 4.77 -6.28
C ALA A 135 2.65 5.77 -6.83
N LEU A 136 2.47 5.79 -8.14
CA LEU A 136 1.42 6.58 -8.80
C LEU A 136 0.01 6.09 -8.38
N SER A 137 -0.21 4.77 -8.31
CA SER A 137 -1.47 4.19 -7.84
C SER A 137 -1.78 4.59 -6.40
N TYR A 138 -0.80 4.60 -5.50
CA TYR A 138 -0.97 5.10 -4.13
C TYR A 138 -1.35 6.58 -4.10
N ALA A 139 -0.78 7.41 -4.95
CA ALA A 139 -1.14 8.82 -5.04
C ALA A 139 -2.62 9.00 -5.44
N PHE A 140 -3.10 8.25 -6.44
CA PHE A 140 -4.52 8.21 -6.78
C PHE A 140 -5.38 7.66 -5.66
N ALA A 141 -4.92 6.63 -4.94
CA ALA A 141 -5.63 6.06 -3.80
C ALA A 141 -5.82 7.08 -2.68
N GLY A 142 -4.81 7.91 -2.39
CA GLY A 142 -4.90 8.99 -1.40
C GLY A 142 -5.99 10.00 -1.73
N VAL A 143 -6.05 10.45 -2.99
CA VAL A 143 -7.12 11.35 -3.45
C VAL A 143 -8.48 10.67 -3.45
N TYR A 144 -8.54 9.46 -4.01
CA TYR A 144 -9.78 8.67 -4.08
C TYR A 144 -10.36 8.35 -2.70
N GLY A 145 -9.49 8.06 -1.72
CA GLY A 145 -9.88 7.67 -0.37
C GLY A 145 -10.61 8.75 0.42
N ARG A 146 -10.44 10.04 0.07
CA ARG A 146 -11.14 11.15 0.73
C ARG A 146 -12.66 11.06 0.62
N ARG A 147 -13.19 10.35 -0.39
CA ARG A 147 -14.62 10.12 -0.54
C ARG A 147 -15.26 9.40 0.64
N PHE A 148 -14.53 8.54 1.33
CA PHE A 148 -15.07 7.80 2.46
C PHE A 148 -15.43 8.70 3.64
N GLN A 149 -14.67 9.78 3.84
CA GLN A 149 -15.01 10.81 4.80
C GLN A 149 -16.32 11.52 4.42
N SER A 150 -16.47 11.93 3.15
CA SER A 150 -17.71 12.58 2.68
C SER A 150 -18.92 11.63 2.69
N MET A 151 -18.69 10.33 2.59
CA MET A 151 -19.73 9.29 2.73
C MET A 151 -20.05 8.97 4.20
N GLY A 152 -19.35 9.55 5.18
CA GLY A 152 -19.54 9.28 6.60
C GLY A 152 -19.15 7.87 7.03
N ILE A 153 -18.29 7.19 6.29
CA ILE A 153 -17.90 5.80 6.57
C ILE A 153 -16.75 5.79 7.58
N ASP A 154 -16.90 4.98 8.61
CA ASP A 154 -15.88 4.78 9.65
C ASP A 154 -14.56 4.29 9.05
N PRO A 155 -13.39 4.84 9.47
CA PRO A 155 -12.08 4.44 8.99
C PRO A 155 -11.78 2.94 9.10
N VAL A 156 -12.23 2.28 10.17
CA VAL A 156 -12.02 0.84 10.35
C VAL A 156 -12.84 0.04 9.34
N VAL A 157 -14.10 0.46 9.12
CA VAL A 157 -14.99 -0.17 8.14
C VAL A 157 -14.46 0.06 6.73
N THR A 158 -13.90 1.24 6.45
CA THR A 158 -13.25 1.53 5.18
C THR A 158 -12.04 0.61 4.95
N ALA A 159 -11.20 0.43 5.97
CA ALA A 159 -10.06 -0.50 5.92
C ALA A 159 -10.53 -1.95 5.67
N ALA A 160 -11.57 -2.42 6.39
CA ALA A 160 -12.14 -3.75 6.20
C ALA A 160 -12.75 -3.94 4.81
N GLY A 161 -13.52 -2.97 4.33
CA GLY A 161 -14.16 -3.01 3.01
C GLY A 161 -13.15 -3.05 1.86
N GLN A 162 -12.12 -2.17 1.90
CA GLN A 162 -11.09 -2.17 0.85
C GLN A 162 -10.25 -3.45 0.83
N THR A 163 -9.85 -3.98 1.99
CA THR A 163 -9.06 -5.22 2.05
C THR A 163 -9.88 -6.43 1.60
N THR A 164 -11.19 -6.47 1.91
CA THR A 164 -12.11 -7.48 1.38
C THR A 164 -12.19 -7.39 -0.15
N ALA A 165 -12.41 -6.20 -0.68
CA ALA A 165 -12.46 -5.99 -2.13
C ALA A 165 -11.15 -6.41 -2.81
N SER A 166 -10.00 -6.08 -2.21
CA SER A 166 -8.69 -6.52 -2.70
C SER A 166 -8.54 -8.03 -2.70
N THR A 167 -8.99 -8.69 -1.64
CA THR A 167 -8.94 -10.16 -1.53
C THR A 167 -9.77 -10.81 -2.63
N LEU A 168 -10.99 -10.31 -2.86
CA LEU A 168 -11.87 -10.82 -3.92
C LEU A 168 -11.27 -10.68 -5.33
N ILE A 169 -10.45 -9.65 -5.56
CA ILE A 169 -9.73 -9.45 -6.83
C ILE A 169 -8.50 -10.35 -6.90
N LEU A 170 -7.71 -10.41 -5.83
CA LEU A 170 -6.42 -11.08 -5.83
C LEU A 170 -6.56 -12.60 -5.80
N VAL A 171 -7.58 -13.15 -5.15
CA VAL A 171 -7.82 -14.61 -5.14
C VAL A 171 -7.85 -15.20 -6.55
N PRO A 172 -8.72 -14.76 -7.48
CA PRO A 172 -8.72 -15.30 -8.82
C PRO A 172 -7.40 -15.04 -9.58
N ILE A 173 -6.76 -13.89 -9.38
CA ILE A 173 -5.46 -13.57 -9.98
C ILE A 173 -4.40 -14.57 -9.50
N THR A 174 -4.36 -14.84 -8.19
CA THR A 174 -3.42 -15.81 -7.62
C THR A 174 -3.59 -17.20 -8.23
N PHE A 175 -4.82 -17.67 -8.37
CA PHE A 175 -5.09 -18.99 -9.01
C PHE A 175 -4.82 -19.02 -10.52
N LEU A 176 -4.87 -17.86 -11.20
CA LEU A 176 -4.57 -17.77 -12.64
C LEU A 176 -3.06 -17.75 -12.92
N PHE A 177 -2.26 -17.10 -12.09
CA PHE A 177 -0.83 -16.88 -12.34
C PHE A 177 0.09 -17.74 -11.46
N GLU A 178 -0.45 -18.24 -10.36
CA GLU A 178 0.28 -19.11 -9.44
C GLU A 178 -0.62 -20.29 -9.10
N ASP A 179 -0.02 -21.43 -8.79
CA ASP A 179 -0.76 -22.56 -8.20
C ASP A 179 -0.52 -22.57 -6.68
N PRO A 180 -1.36 -21.87 -5.90
CA PRO A 180 -1.15 -21.75 -4.46
C PRO A 180 -1.34 -23.08 -3.72
N LEU A 181 -2.07 -24.04 -4.31
CA LEU A 181 -2.31 -25.35 -3.71
C LEU A 181 -1.18 -26.34 -3.96
N ALA A 182 -0.39 -26.14 -5.00
CA ALA A 182 0.78 -26.96 -5.31
C ALA A 182 2.05 -26.47 -4.60
N GLN A 183 2.02 -25.33 -3.92
CA GLN A 183 3.15 -24.83 -3.14
C GLN A 183 3.31 -25.70 -1.86
N ALA A 184 4.57 -25.89 -1.45
CA ALA A 184 4.86 -26.55 -0.19
C ALA A 184 4.19 -25.79 0.97
N TRP A 185 3.77 -26.53 2.00
CA TRP A 185 3.19 -25.89 3.17
C TRP A 185 4.22 -25.00 3.86
N PRO A 186 3.92 -23.70 4.07
CA PRO A 186 4.89 -22.77 4.66
C PRO A 186 5.30 -23.15 6.08
N SER A 187 6.51 -22.78 6.47
CA SER A 187 7.00 -22.92 7.83
C SER A 187 6.18 -22.09 8.84
N VAL A 188 6.30 -22.41 10.11
CA VAL A 188 5.64 -21.67 11.21
C VAL A 188 6.13 -20.21 11.23
N GLU A 189 7.42 -20.00 10.95
CA GLU A 189 8.03 -18.67 10.85
C GLU A 189 7.41 -17.85 9.72
N THR A 190 7.17 -18.45 8.57
CA THR A 190 6.53 -17.81 7.43
C THR A 190 5.07 -17.46 7.74
N TRP A 191 4.32 -18.36 8.39
CA TRP A 191 2.97 -18.05 8.85
C TRP A 191 2.93 -16.94 9.89
N ALA A 192 3.87 -16.91 10.85
CA ALA A 192 3.98 -15.83 11.83
C ALA A 192 4.30 -14.49 11.15
N ALA A 193 5.20 -14.49 10.16
CA ALA A 193 5.54 -13.30 9.40
C ALA A 193 4.34 -12.78 8.58
N ILE A 194 3.57 -13.65 7.90
CA ILE A 194 2.36 -13.26 7.18
C ILE A 194 1.31 -12.70 8.14
N ALA A 195 1.10 -13.33 9.30
CA ALA A 195 0.16 -12.83 10.30
C ALA A 195 0.58 -11.44 10.82
N ALA A 196 1.87 -11.23 11.08
CA ALA A 196 2.40 -9.93 11.48
C ALA A 196 2.21 -8.87 10.36
N LEU A 197 2.50 -9.21 9.10
CA LEU A 197 2.25 -8.35 7.94
C LEU A 197 0.77 -8.01 7.79
N ALA A 198 -0.12 -8.98 7.98
CA ALA A 198 -1.56 -8.79 7.86
C ALA A 198 -2.11 -7.89 8.98
N VAL A 199 -1.73 -8.15 10.23
CA VAL A 199 -2.30 -7.44 11.38
C VAL A 199 -1.61 -6.09 11.57
N LEU A 200 -0.27 -6.06 11.71
CA LEU A 200 0.47 -4.85 12.05
C LEU A 200 0.62 -3.93 10.84
N SER A 201 1.15 -4.47 9.73
CA SER A 201 1.50 -3.67 8.55
C SER A 201 0.34 -3.47 7.57
N THR A 202 -0.82 -4.08 7.79
CA THR A 202 -1.98 -3.90 6.91
C THR A 202 -3.22 -3.48 7.71
N ALA A 203 -3.73 -4.28 8.64
CA ALA A 203 -4.98 -3.95 9.33
C ALA A 203 -4.85 -2.67 10.18
N ILE A 204 -3.89 -2.63 11.10
CA ILE A 204 -3.66 -1.46 11.95
C ILE A 204 -3.21 -0.26 11.11
N ALA A 205 -2.29 -0.47 10.17
CA ALA A 205 -1.80 0.59 9.30
C ALA A 205 -2.94 1.26 8.50
N TYR A 206 -3.91 0.49 7.96
CA TYR A 206 -5.03 1.08 7.23
C TYR A 206 -6.04 1.79 8.11
N VAL A 207 -6.24 1.34 9.35
CA VAL A 207 -7.04 2.11 10.31
C VAL A 207 -6.41 3.49 10.54
N LEU A 208 -5.10 3.53 10.75
CA LEU A 208 -4.35 4.78 10.89
C LEU A 208 -4.36 5.60 9.61
N TYR A 209 -4.16 4.95 8.46
CA TYR A 209 -4.21 5.56 7.13
C TYR A 209 -5.50 6.37 6.93
N PHE A 210 -6.68 5.75 7.12
CA PHE A 210 -7.95 6.43 6.91
C PHE A 210 -8.25 7.49 7.98
N ARG A 211 -7.76 7.31 9.21
CA ARG A 211 -7.84 8.36 10.24
C ARG A 211 -7.02 9.59 9.86
N ILE A 212 -5.77 9.39 9.44
CA ILE A 212 -4.88 10.48 9.02
C ILE A 212 -5.40 11.12 7.74
N LEU A 213 -5.86 10.32 6.77
CA LEU A 213 -6.44 10.83 5.53
C LEU A 213 -7.62 11.78 5.80
N ALA A 214 -8.49 11.41 6.74
CA ALA A 214 -9.65 12.21 7.12
C ALA A 214 -9.25 13.51 7.86
N SER A 215 -8.17 13.51 8.65
CA SER A 215 -7.78 14.66 9.47
C SER A 215 -6.73 15.57 8.83
N ALA A 216 -5.80 15.01 8.04
CA ALA A 216 -4.63 15.72 7.54
C ALA A 216 -4.52 15.77 6.00
N GLY A 217 -5.40 15.08 5.29
CA GLY A 217 -5.42 15.04 3.82
C GLY A 217 -4.43 14.08 3.18
N ALA A 218 -4.50 13.96 1.86
CA ALA A 218 -3.75 12.96 1.11
C ALA A 218 -2.24 13.26 1.07
N THR A 219 -1.88 14.52 0.87
CA THR A 219 -0.46 14.93 0.79
C THR A 219 0.29 14.60 2.09
N ASN A 220 -0.25 15.00 3.25
CA ASN A 220 0.39 14.76 4.54
C ASN A 220 0.42 13.27 4.90
N LEU A 221 -0.64 12.54 4.61
CA LEU A 221 -0.69 11.10 4.84
C LEU A 221 0.46 10.38 4.12
N LEU A 222 0.63 10.66 2.81
CA LEU A 222 1.56 9.88 1.99
C LEU A 222 3.04 10.25 2.21
N LEU A 223 3.35 11.30 3.00
CA LEU A 223 4.70 11.52 3.52
C LEU A 223 5.21 10.36 4.38
N VAL A 224 4.32 9.51 4.91
CA VAL A 224 4.70 8.29 5.65
C VAL A 224 5.62 7.38 4.84
N THR A 225 5.55 7.41 3.51
CA THR A 225 6.42 6.59 2.66
C THR A 225 7.91 6.95 2.79
N PHE A 226 8.25 8.17 3.24
CA PHE A 226 9.61 8.54 3.58
C PHE A 226 10.17 7.85 4.82
N LEU A 227 9.32 7.25 5.66
CA LEU A 227 9.74 6.45 6.80
C LEU A 227 10.07 5.00 6.43
N ILE A 228 9.69 4.55 5.21
CA ILE A 228 9.95 3.17 4.75
C ILE A 228 11.44 2.85 4.75
N PRO A 229 12.35 3.68 4.18
CA PRO A 229 13.78 3.41 4.22
C PRO A 229 14.34 3.33 5.64
N VAL A 230 13.86 4.20 6.53
CA VAL A 230 14.28 4.22 7.95
C VAL A 230 13.91 2.90 8.63
N SER A 231 12.64 2.47 8.49
CA SER A 231 12.18 1.21 9.08
C SER A 231 12.86 -0.01 8.44
N ALA A 232 13.14 0.03 7.13
CA ALA A 232 13.82 -1.06 6.43
C ALA A 232 15.25 -1.29 6.97
N ILE A 233 15.97 -0.22 7.33
CA ILE A 233 17.31 -0.32 7.92
C ILE A 233 17.22 -0.91 9.33
N PHE A 234 16.29 -0.42 10.17
CA PHE A 234 16.17 -0.89 11.55
C PHE A 234 15.69 -2.34 11.68
N LEU A 235 14.87 -2.82 10.74
CA LEU A 235 14.28 -4.16 10.76
C LEU A 235 15.03 -5.16 9.86
N GLY A 236 15.85 -4.69 8.94
CA GLY A 236 16.57 -5.50 7.96
C GLY A 236 18.06 -5.71 8.28
N SER A 237 18.56 -5.15 9.40
CA SER A 237 19.91 -5.35 9.93
C SER A 237 19.91 -6.52 10.98
#